data_52930789fb2c65a76f748cc08d619c2c
#
_entry.id   52930789fb2c65a76f748cc08d619c2c
#
_cell.length_a   1.000
_cell.length_b   1.000
_cell.length_c   1.000
_cell.angle_alpha   90.00
_cell.angle_beta   90.00
_cell.angle_gamma   90.00
#
_symmetry.space_group_name_H-M   'P 1'
#
loop_
_entity.id
_entity.type
_entity.pdbx_description
1 polymer ?
#
loop_
_entity_poly.entity_id
_entity_poly.type
_entity_poly.pdbx_seq_one_letter_code
_entity_poly.pdbx_strand_id
1 'polypeptide(L)'
;MEAQPAAAKEAAAVALPLILTGGCATDSANTYAVIPIEGAAYKNNAITDENADFRLSVLGYAPSSGAAQLVEYGGASDPNAPNFRGLFQPSRIPSIASTARHYNWNWNEAGGPPYGSRGGVNTDWEVSAMSVAAQRGEGIYAPTRAPIIYGGDVVAMVLYASERELTLAYNRQDSVTSGYVVHLLGFCVDANLVGAYRAQVANGRRATGQLPAVRSHQQVGTASGEPLVIAIRDRGGFLDPRSRKDWWQ
;
A
#
# COMPACT_ATOMS: atom_id res chain seq x y z
N MET A 1 -68.55 -29.49 -26.03
CA MET A 1 -67.44 -28.54 -26.41
C MET A 1 -66.87 -28.06 -25.09
N GLU A 2 -65.86 -28.80 -24.62
CA GLU A 2 -65.21 -28.53 -23.32
C GLU A 2 -63.98 -27.66 -23.59
N ALA A 3 -63.85 -26.56 -22.89
CA ALA A 3 -62.72 -25.67 -22.96
C ALA A 3 -61.60 -26.13 -22.02
N GLN A 4 -60.43 -26.41 -22.58
CA GLN A 4 -59.23 -26.76 -21.83
C GLN A 4 -58.64 -25.54 -21.13
N PRO A 5 -58.18 -25.64 -19.86
CA PRO A 5 -57.54 -24.53 -19.16
C PRO A 5 -56.08 -24.40 -19.63
N ALA A 6 -55.67 -23.16 -19.88
CA ALA A 6 -54.31 -22.79 -20.24
C ALA A 6 -53.33 -23.00 -19.05
N ALA A 7 -52.26 -23.73 -19.33
CA ALA A 7 -51.17 -23.94 -18.38
C ALA A 7 -50.39 -22.65 -18.15
N ALA A 8 -50.33 -22.17 -16.90
CA ALA A 8 -49.48 -21.08 -16.45
C ALA A 8 -48.02 -21.53 -16.49
N LYS A 9 -47.19 -20.85 -17.25
CA LYS A 9 -45.73 -20.97 -17.22
C LYS A 9 -45.21 -20.33 -15.94
N GLU A 10 -44.73 -21.14 -15.01
CA GLU A 10 -43.91 -20.67 -13.90
C GLU A 10 -42.60 -20.07 -14.44
N ALA A 11 -42.41 -18.78 -14.19
CA ALA A 11 -41.13 -18.11 -14.44
C ALA A 11 -40.15 -18.53 -13.32
N ALA A 12 -39.14 -19.32 -13.68
CA ALA A 12 -38.02 -19.63 -12.80
C ALA A 12 -37.31 -18.32 -12.43
N ALA A 13 -37.35 -17.96 -11.17
CA ALA A 13 -36.56 -16.88 -10.61
C ALA A 13 -35.10 -17.25 -10.68
N VAL A 14 -34.34 -16.58 -11.56
CA VAL A 14 -32.89 -16.65 -11.59
C VAL A 14 -32.39 -15.93 -10.33
N ALA A 15 -31.95 -16.70 -9.35
CA ALA A 15 -31.26 -16.14 -8.20
C ALA A 15 -29.94 -15.48 -8.66
N LEU A 16 -29.88 -14.16 -8.57
CA LEU A 16 -28.59 -13.46 -8.71
C LEU A 16 -27.63 -14.02 -7.64
N PRO A 17 -26.37 -14.34 -8.03
CA PRO A 17 -25.39 -14.72 -7.04
C PRO A 17 -25.22 -13.57 -6.05
N LEU A 18 -25.39 -13.88 -4.77
CA LEU A 18 -25.08 -12.98 -3.66
C LEU A 18 -23.58 -12.65 -3.79
N ILE A 19 -23.25 -11.44 -4.28
CA ILE A 19 -21.90 -10.94 -4.23
C ILE A 19 -21.64 -10.69 -2.74
N LEU A 20 -21.04 -11.67 -2.08
CA LEU A 20 -20.45 -11.50 -0.76
C LEU A 20 -19.34 -10.45 -0.92
N THR A 21 -19.65 -9.20 -0.63
CA THR A 21 -18.67 -8.15 -0.38
C THR A 21 -17.93 -8.55 0.89
N GLY A 22 -16.97 -9.47 0.76
CA GLY A 22 -16.18 -9.95 1.88
C GLY A 22 -15.39 -8.78 2.45
N GLY A 23 -15.81 -8.28 3.61
CA GLY A 23 -15.02 -7.35 4.41
C GLY A 23 -13.64 -7.95 4.72
N CYS A 24 -12.70 -7.10 5.10
CA CYS A 24 -11.42 -7.55 5.62
C CYS A 24 -11.63 -8.31 6.93
N ALA A 25 -10.83 -9.36 7.20
CA ALA A 25 -10.88 -10.08 8.46
C ALA A 25 -10.53 -9.14 9.62
N THR A 26 -11.24 -9.25 10.71
CA THR A 26 -11.02 -8.46 11.92
C THR A 26 -10.08 -9.15 12.91
N ASP A 27 -9.87 -10.46 12.74
CA ASP A 27 -9.05 -11.28 13.62
C ASP A 27 -7.70 -11.60 12.96
N SER A 28 -6.63 -11.52 13.73
CA SER A 28 -5.27 -11.89 13.33
C SER A 28 -4.51 -12.48 14.50
N ALA A 29 -3.64 -13.47 14.21
CA ALA A 29 -2.70 -14.02 15.18
C ALA A 29 -1.33 -13.29 15.16
N ASN A 30 -1.12 -12.38 14.21
CA ASN A 30 0.15 -11.67 14.08
C ASN A 30 0.36 -10.67 15.22
N THR A 31 1.62 -10.47 15.59
CA THR A 31 2.03 -9.46 16.55
C THR A 31 3.06 -8.52 15.92
N TYR A 32 2.97 -7.23 16.24
CA TYR A 32 3.84 -6.22 15.69
C TYR A 32 4.59 -5.50 16.80
N ALA A 33 5.91 -5.36 16.64
CA ALA A 33 6.71 -4.55 17.53
C ALA A 33 6.36 -3.07 17.34
N VAL A 34 6.50 -2.29 18.42
CA VAL A 34 6.44 -0.83 18.36
C VAL A 34 7.85 -0.32 18.67
N ILE A 35 8.40 0.52 17.81
CA ILE A 35 9.78 1.00 17.88
C ILE A 35 9.84 2.52 17.95
N PRO A 36 10.86 3.10 18.60
CA PRO A 36 11.01 4.55 18.67
C PRO A 36 11.36 5.15 17.31
N ILE A 37 10.74 6.30 17.01
CA ILE A 37 11.08 7.15 15.87
C ILE A 37 12.46 7.80 16.14
N GLU A 38 13.30 7.87 15.11
CA GLU A 38 14.56 8.62 15.14
C GLU A 38 14.39 10.02 14.57
N GLY A 39 15.03 10.99 15.20
CA GLY A 39 15.02 12.39 14.75
C GLY A 39 13.76 13.15 15.16
N ALA A 40 13.57 14.31 14.54
CA ALA A 40 12.42 15.17 14.80
C ALA A 40 11.15 14.61 14.15
N ALA A 41 10.02 14.77 14.83
CA ALA A 41 8.73 14.40 14.28
C ALA A 41 8.46 15.14 12.95
N TYR A 42 8.00 14.39 11.96
CA TYR A 42 7.68 14.94 10.65
C TYR A 42 6.53 15.96 10.75
N LYS A 43 6.76 17.14 10.17
CA LYS A 43 5.76 18.22 10.10
C LYS A 43 4.98 18.44 11.42
N ASN A 44 5.67 18.46 12.54
CA ASN A 44 5.07 18.74 13.86
C ASN A 44 3.82 17.88 14.18
N ASN A 45 3.93 16.56 14.03
CA ASN A 45 2.82 15.63 14.23
C ASN A 45 1.66 15.84 13.23
N ALA A 46 1.96 15.90 11.96
CA ALA A 46 0.99 16.04 10.88
C ALA A 46 -0.25 15.14 11.05
N ILE A 47 -1.40 15.62 10.62
CA ILE A 47 -2.64 14.83 10.59
C ILE A 47 -2.43 13.66 9.62
N THR A 48 -2.41 12.43 10.16
CA THR A 48 -2.01 11.24 9.40
C THR A 48 -3.04 10.85 8.34
N ASP A 49 -4.32 11.02 8.64
CA ASP A 49 -5.42 10.63 7.75
C ASP A 49 -5.60 11.54 6.53
N GLU A 50 -5.07 12.75 6.58
CA GLU A 50 -5.16 13.74 5.49
C GLU A 50 -3.79 14.02 4.84
N ASN A 51 -2.75 13.34 5.25
CA ASN A 51 -1.38 13.61 4.80
C ASN A 51 -1.06 12.85 3.51
N ALA A 52 -0.92 13.60 2.41
CA ALA A 52 -0.60 13.06 1.10
C ALA A 52 0.78 12.38 1.01
N ASP A 53 1.72 12.68 1.90
CA ASP A 53 3.00 11.97 1.96
C ASP A 53 2.86 10.55 2.53
N PHE A 54 1.93 10.36 3.46
CA PHE A 54 1.72 9.04 4.08
C PHE A 54 0.68 8.21 3.35
N ARG A 55 -0.23 8.87 2.61
CA ARG A 55 -1.36 8.21 1.95
C ARG A 55 -1.38 8.46 0.46
N LEU A 56 -1.10 7.41 -0.30
CA LEU A 56 -1.21 7.46 -1.75
C LEU A 56 -2.67 7.68 -2.21
N SER A 57 -3.66 7.22 -1.44
CA SER A 57 -5.08 7.46 -1.71
C SER A 57 -5.47 8.94 -1.61
N VAL A 58 -4.83 9.70 -0.71
CA VAL A 58 -5.03 11.16 -0.56
C VAL A 58 -4.28 11.91 -1.67
N LEU A 59 -3.00 11.58 -1.89
CA LEU A 59 -2.20 12.13 -2.98
C LEU A 59 -2.91 11.92 -4.32
N GLY A 60 -3.41 10.72 -4.54
CA GLY A 60 -4.09 10.31 -5.75
C GLY A 60 -3.13 9.95 -6.88
N TYR A 61 -3.68 9.26 -7.86
CA TYR A 61 -2.96 8.85 -9.07
C TYR A 61 -3.93 8.78 -10.26
N ALA A 62 -3.39 8.99 -11.46
CA ALA A 62 -4.11 8.92 -12.72
C ALA A 62 -3.56 7.76 -13.57
N PRO A 63 -4.37 7.15 -14.45
CA PRO A 63 -3.89 6.15 -15.40
C PRO A 63 -2.70 6.65 -16.20
N SER A 64 -1.73 5.76 -16.45
CA SER A 64 -0.59 6.01 -17.33
C SER A 64 -0.73 5.19 -18.62
N SER A 65 -0.13 5.68 -19.70
CA SER A 65 0.05 4.93 -20.95
C SER A 65 1.26 3.99 -20.93
N GLY A 66 2.05 3.99 -19.84
CA GLY A 66 3.21 3.11 -19.72
C GLY A 66 2.82 1.64 -19.77
N ALA A 67 3.63 0.82 -20.45
CA ALA A 67 3.33 -0.59 -20.65
C ALA A 67 3.18 -1.35 -19.30
N ALA A 68 2.17 -2.21 -19.19
CA ALA A 68 1.91 -3.05 -18.02
C ALA A 68 2.83 -4.28 -18.00
N GLN A 69 4.14 -4.03 -17.98
CA GLN A 69 5.20 -5.05 -17.93
C GLN A 69 6.40 -4.53 -17.15
N LEU A 70 7.23 -5.43 -16.64
CA LEU A 70 8.51 -5.03 -16.04
C LEU A 70 9.45 -4.44 -17.11
N VAL A 71 10.27 -3.48 -16.67
CA VAL A 71 11.21 -2.76 -17.52
C VAL A 71 12.64 -3.06 -17.05
N GLU A 72 13.53 -3.32 -18.01
CA GLU A 72 14.96 -3.48 -17.78
C GLU A 72 15.65 -2.11 -17.89
N TYR A 73 15.90 -1.49 -16.75
CA TYR A 73 16.71 -0.28 -16.71
C TYR A 73 18.20 -0.61 -16.66
N GLY A 74 19.02 0.23 -17.29
CA GLY A 74 20.49 0.12 -17.20
C GLY A 74 21.03 0.52 -15.82
N GLY A 75 22.34 0.27 -15.61
CA GLY A 75 23.04 0.63 -14.39
C GLY A 75 22.99 -0.42 -13.28
N ALA A 76 23.70 -0.15 -12.18
CA ALA A 76 23.71 -1.02 -11.02
C ALA A 76 22.38 -0.92 -10.25
N SER A 77 21.99 -1.99 -9.56
CA SER A 77 20.90 -1.98 -8.57
C SER A 77 21.45 -1.66 -7.18
N ASP A 78 20.61 -1.02 -6.36
CA ASP A 78 20.93 -0.83 -4.94
C ASP A 78 20.57 -2.12 -4.16
N PRO A 79 21.56 -2.81 -3.56
CA PRO A 79 21.30 -4.02 -2.78
C PRO A 79 20.47 -3.75 -1.53
N ASN A 80 20.31 -2.48 -1.12
CA ASN A 80 19.50 -2.08 0.01
C ASN A 80 18.04 -1.76 -0.37
N ALA A 81 17.69 -1.81 -1.64
CA ALA A 81 16.35 -1.54 -2.11
C ALA A 81 15.35 -2.63 -1.67
N PRO A 82 14.10 -2.27 -1.32
CA PRO A 82 13.06 -3.24 -1.04
C PRO A 82 12.83 -4.18 -2.23
N ASN A 83 12.71 -5.48 -1.99
CA ASN A 83 12.49 -6.47 -3.04
C ASN A 83 11.05 -6.99 -2.99
N PHE A 84 10.28 -6.73 -4.05
CA PHE A 84 8.86 -7.09 -4.14
C PHE A 84 8.61 -8.56 -4.50
N ARG A 85 9.61 -9.34 -4.88
CA ARG A 85 9.41 -10.80 -5.06
C ARG A 85 8.93 -11.48 -3.79
N GLY A 86 9.34 -10.96 -2.62
CA GLY A 86 8.91 -11.44 -1.32
C GLY A 86 7.50 -10.98 -0.89
N LEU A 87 6.84 -10.14 -1.70
CA LEU A 87 5.50 -9.63 -1.41
C LEU A 87 4.44 -10.74 -1.37
N PHE A 88 4.69 -11.85 -2.07
CA PHE A 88 3.83 -13.04 -2.11
C PHE A 88 4.59 -14.28 -1.63
N GLN A 89 3.87 -15.26 -1.08
CA GLN A 89 4.43 -16.57 -0.70
C GLN A 89 3.59 -17.69 -1.34
N PRO A 90 4.19 -18.57 -2.15
CA PRO A 90 5.60 -18.58 -2.55
C PRO A 90 5.98 -17.36 -3.39
N SER A 91 7.27 -17.01 -3.32
CA SER A 91 7.83 -15.86 -4.03
C SER A 91 7.54 -15.91 -5.54
N ARG A 92 6.98 -14.86 -6.09
CA ARG A 92 6.60 -14.77 -7.51
C ARG A 92 6.64 -13.33 -8.03
N ILE A 93 6.71 -13.19 -9.32
CA ILE A 93 6.46 -11.92 -10.03
C ILE A 93 5.01 -11.97 -10.52
N PRO A 94 4.11 -11.13 -10.00
CA PRO A 94 2.73 -11.10 -10.45
C PRO A 94 2.58 -10.42 -11.80
N SER A 95 1.50 -10.67 -12.52
CA SER A 95 1.15 -9.85 -13.69
C SER A 95 0.76 -8.45 -13.27
N ILE A 96 1.22 -7.45 -14.04
CA ILE A 96 0.83 -6.06 -13.86
C ILE A 96 -0.54 -5.86 -14.52
N ALA A 97 -1.53 -5.41 -13.75
CA ALA A 97 -2.89 -5.19 -14.21
C ALA A 97 -3.09 -3.79 -14.81
N SER A 98 -2.43 -2.78 -14.25
CA SER A 98 -2.46 -1.40 -14.75
C SER A 98 -1.26 -0.59 -14.27
N THR A 99 -1.04 0.56 -14.94
CA THR A 99 0.00 1.52 -14.63
C THR A 99 -0.61 2.90 -14.38
N ALA A 100 0.04 3.68 -13.51
CA ALA A 100 -0.44 5.00 -13.12
C ALA A 100 0.71 5.97 -12.84
N ARG A 101 0.38 7.26 -12.77
CA ARG A 101 1.23 8.35 -12.29
C ARG A 101 0.55 8.99 -11.08
N HIS A 102 1.32 9.31 -10.04
CA HIS A 102 0.82 10.10 -8.92
C HIS A 102 0.61 11.57 -9.31
N TYR A 103 -0.19 12.28 -8.53
CA TYR A 103 -0.32 13.72 -8.65
C TYR A 103 0.78 14.43 -7.82
N ASN A 104 1.18 15.63 -8.25
CA ASN A 104 1.93 16.55 -7.40
C ASN A 104 1.03 17.03 -6.26
N TRP A 105 1.64 17.49 -5.18
CA TRP A 105 0.92 18.03 -4.03
C TRP A 105 1.38 19.45 -3.71
N ASN A 106 0.45 20.40 -3.67
CA ASN A 106 0.68 21.80 -3.40
C ASN A 106 0.55 22.06 -1.89
N TRP A 107 1.64 21.94 -1.17
CA TRP A 107 1.66 22.06 0.29
C TRP A 107 1.31 23.44 0.83
N ASN A 108 1.47 24.49 0.04
CA ASN A 108 1.26 25.88 0.44
C ASN A 108 -0.18 26.36 0.27
N GLU A 109 -1.06 25.52 -0.27
CA GLU A 109 -2.46 25.87 -0.41
C GLU A 109 -3.26 25.47 0.84
N ALA A 110 -4.32 26.23 1.14
CA ALA A 110 -5.27 25.97 2.23
C ALA A 110 -4.67 25.83 3.64
N GLY A 111 -3.68 26.66 4.00
CA GLY A 111 -3.23 26.81 5.40
C GLY A 111 -1.95 26.07 5.77
N GLY A 112 -1.18 25.57 4.81
CA GLY A 112 0.14 24.95 5.06
C GLY A 112 0.06 23.47 5.49
N PRO A 113 1.23 22.83 5.76
CA PRO A 113 1.26 21.43 6.19
C PRO A 113 0.46 21.18 7.48
N PRO A 114 -0.26 20.04 7.59
CA PRO A 114 -0.30 18.87 6.71
C PRO A 114 -1.26 19.01 5.53
N TYR A 115 -1.91 20.11 5.43
CA TYR A 115 -2.90 20.40 4.41
C TYR A 115 -2.24 20.67 3.05
N GLY A 116 -3.03 20.97 2.08
CA GLY A 116 -2.60 21.24 0.73
C GLY A 116 -3.67 20.80 -0.25
N SER A 117 -3.37 20.85 -1.52
CA SER A 117 -4.27 20.41 -2.58
C SER A 117 -3.53 19.57 -3.62
N ARG A 118 -4.31 18.76 -4.34
CA ARG A 118 -3.81 17.98 -5.46
C ARG A 118 -3.49 18.91 -6.64
N GLY A 119 -2.26 18.82 -7.13
CA GLY A 119 -1.79 19.54 -8.33
C GLY A 119 -1.99 18.74 -9.61
N GLY A 120 -1.21 19.04 -10.64
CA GLY A 120 -1.17 18.28 -11.90
C GLY A 120 -0.56 16.89 -11.73
N VAL A 121 -0.78 16.02 -12.72
CA VAL A 121 -0.13 14.70 -12.78
C VAL A 121 1.38 14.88 -12.86
N ASN A 122 2.13 14.17 -12.01
CA ASN A 122 3.59 14.19 -12.06
C ASN A 122 4.10 13.50 -13.33
N THR A 123 5.15 14.05 -13.93
CA THR A 123 5.70 13.56 -15.21
C THR A 123 7.17 13.13 -15.12
N ASP A 124 7.75 13.07 -13.93
CA ASP A 124 9.15 12.66 -13.73
C ASP A 124 9.40 11.22 -14.20
N TRP A 125 8.39 10.36 -14.04
CA TRP A 125 8.40 8.99 -14.53
C TRP A 125 7.19 8.71 -15.42
N GLU A 126 7.37 7.82 -16.40
CA GLU A 126 6.26 7.30 -17.18
C GLU A 126 5.23 6.56 -16.31
N VAL A 127 5.72 5.84 -15.30
CA VAL A 127 4.92 5.12 -14.29
C VAL A 127 5.53 5.34 -12.92
N SER A 128 4.73 5.75 -11.94
CA SER A 128 5.14 5.91 -10.54
C SER A 128 4.26 5.14 -9.56
N ALA A 129 3.22 4.49 -10.07
CA ALA A 129 2.44 3.49 -9.37
C ALA A 129 1.98 2.42 -10.36
N MET A 130 1.84 1.18 -9.90
CA MET A 130 1.27 0.10 -10.70
C MET A 130 0.35 -0.77 -9.85
N SER A 131 -0.60 -1.42 -10.47
CA SER A 131 -1.38 -2.47 -9.81
C SER A 131 -0.97 -3.84 -10.30
N VAL A 132 -0.93 -4.81 -9.40
CA VAL A 132 -0.55 -6.19 -9.69
C VAL A 132 -1.67 -7.15 -9.30
N ALA A 133 -1.78 -8.25 -10.04
CA ALA A 133 -2.78 -9.28 -9.76
C ALA A 133 -2.45 -10.04 -8.47
N ALA A 134 -3.46 -10.17 -7.62
CA ALA A 134 -3.42 -10.96 -6.40
C ALA A 134 -4.73 -11.72 -6.22
N GLN A 135 -4.66 -12.97 -5.75
CA GLN A 135 -5.84 -13.78 -5.52
C GLN A 135 -6.45 -13.46 -4.15
N ARG A 136 -7.77 -13.39 -4.07
CA ARG A 136 -8.47 -13.17 -2.78
C ARG A 136 -7.97 -14.14 -1.70
N GLY A 137 -7.56 -13.60 -0.55
CA GLY A 137 -7.04 -14.36 0.59
C GLY A 137 -5.56 -14.72 0.49
N GLU A 138 -4.89 -14.44 -0.66
CA GLU A 138 -3.44 -14.60 -0.77
C GLU A 138 -2.71 -13.70 0.24
N GLY A 139 -1.74 -14.25 0.98
CA GLY A 139 -0.96 -13.47 1.95
C GLY A 139 -0.12 -12.39 1.28
N ILE A 140 -0.15 -11.19 1.86
CA ILE A 140 0.70 -10.07 1.47
C ILE A 140 1.75 -9.87 2.57
N TYR A 141 3.02 -9.82 2.18
CA TYR A 141 4.17 -9.79 3.09
C TYR A 141 4.95 -8.49 2.94
N ALA A 142 5.68 -8.11 3.98
CA ALA A 142 6.60 -6.98 3.90
C ALA A 142 7.68 -7.28 2.84
N PRO A 143 7.91 -6.37 1.87
CA PRO A 143 9.02 -6.50 0.93
C PRO A 143 10.34 -6.68 1.66
N THR A 144 11.13 -7.64 1.23
CA THR A 144 12.40 -7.96 1.87
C THR A 144 13.47 -6.90 1.59
N ARG A 145 14.41 -6.76 2.52
CA ARG A 145 15.53 -5.84 2.38
C ARG A 145 16.73 -6.36 3.17
N ALA A 146 17.95 -6.08 2.68
CA ALA A 146 19.15 -6.49 3.37
C ALA A 146 19.39 -5.80 4.72
N PRO A 147 19.32 -4.46 4.91
CA PRO A 147 19.54 -3.85 6.22
C PRO A 147 18.37 -4.03 7.18
N ILE A 148 18.68 -4.43 8.39
CA ILE A 148 17.78 -4.41 9.55
C ILE A 148 17.85 -3.00 10.14
N ILE A 149 16.70 -2.38 10.42
CA ILE A 149 16.62 -1.03 10.97
C ILE A 149 16.48 -1.01 12.49
N TYR A 150 16.10 -2.16 13.08
CA TYR A 150 15.95 -2.33 14.53
C TYR A 150 16.12 -3.79 14.93
N GLY A 151 16.37 -4.05 16.22
CA GLY A 151 16.52 -5.42 16.73
C GLY A 151 15.34 -6.33 16.41
N GLY A 152 15.60 -7.66 16.30
CA GLY A 152 14.57 -8.67 16.02
C GLY A 152 14.11 -8.70 14.56
N ASP A 153 15.03 -8.51 13.62
CA ASP A 153 14.81 -8.60 12.16
C ASP A 153 13.80 -7.56 11.61
N VAL A 154 13.63 -6.45 12.29
CA VAL A 154 12.78 -5.35 11.84
C VAL A 154 13.40 -4.67 10.63
N VAL A 155 12.65 -4.62 9.53
CA VAL A 155 13.11 -4.06 8.23
C VAL A 155 12.42 -2.76 7.86
N ALA A 156 11.21 -2.50 8.36
CA ALA A 156 10.50 -1.27 8.07
C ALA A 156 9.63 -0.80 9.24
N MET A 157 9.47 0.51 9.35
CA MET A 157 8.54 1.18 10.27
C MET A 157 7.27 1.56 9.52
N VAL A 158 6.11 1.48 10.18
CA VAL A 158 4.80 1.78 9.60
C VAL A 158 4.50 3.26 9.75
N LEU A 159 4.58 4.00 8.65
CA LEU A 159 4.22 5.43 8.64
C LEU A 159 2.72 5.66 8.61
N TYR A 160 1.97 4.74 8.02
CA TYR A 160 0.51 4.79 7.98
C TYR A 160 -0.07 3.38 7.84
N ALA A 161 -1.17 3.11 8.53
CA ALA A 161 -1.96 1.90 8.33
C ALA A 161 -3.45 2.19 8.49
N SER A 162 -4.24 1.75 7.52
CA SER A 162 -5.69 1.64 7.58
C SER A 162 -6.10 0.26 7.12
N GLU A 163 -7.39 -0.02 7.06
CA GLU A 163 -7.91 -1.34 6.63
C GLU A 163 -7.49 -1.72 5.19
N ARG A 164 -7.18 -0.73 4.34
CA ARG A 164 -6.92 -0.93 2.90
C ARG A 164 -5.64 -0.29 2.39
N GLU A 165 -4.86 0.35 3.24
CA GLU A 165 -3.68 1.09 2.84
C GLU A 165 -2.59 0.97 3.89
N LEU A 166 -1.35 0.74 3.44
CA LEU A 166 -0.16 0.60 4.27
C LEU A 166 1.00 1.37 3.66
N THR A 167 1.70 2.15 4.49
CA THR A 167 2.93 2.86 4.10
C THR A 167 4.07 2.44 5.01
N LEU A 168 5.13 1.88 4.42
CA LEU A 168 6.30 1.33 5.08
C LEU A 168 7.54 2.19 4.77
N ALA A 169 8.24 2.68 5.79
CA ALA A 169 9.55 3.32 5.65
C ALA A 169 10.66 2.34 6.06
N TYR A 170 11.65 2.17 5.21
CA TYR A 170 12.80 1.29 5.43
C TYR A 170 13.91 2.02 6.22
N ASN A 171 13.51 2.77 7.21
CA ASN A 171 14.33 3.49 8.19
C ASN A 171 13.46 3.79 9.42
N ARG A 172 14.01 4.46 10.43
CA ARG A 172 13.27 4.83 11.65
C ARG A 172 12.90 6.31 11.72
N GLN A 173 12.96 7.02 10.60
CA GLN A 173 12.53 8.42 10.55
C GLN A 173 11.05 8.51 10.18
N ASP A 174 10.34 9.39 10.86
CA ASP A 174 8.94 9.67 10.61
C ASP A 174 8.77 10.59 9.38
N SER A 175 9.31 10.15 8.24
CA SER A 175 9.33 10.96 7.02
C SER A 175 9.43 10.08 5.78
N VAL A 176 8.83 10.53 4.69
CA VAL A 176 9.02 9.93 3.36
C VAL A 176 10.28 10.45 2.65
N THR A 177 10.97 11.43 3.22
CA THR A 177 12.15 12.08 2.60
C THR A 177 13.47 11.41 2.97
N SER A 178 13.42 10.30 3.73
CA SER A 178 14.59 9.57 4.19
C SER A 178 14.56 8.13 3.70
N GLY A 179 15.39 7.80 2.74
CA GLY A 179 15.51 6.46 2.14
C GLY A 179 14.21 5.96 1.50
N TYR A 180 14.08 4.65 1.41
CA TYR A 180 12.96 4.02 0.71
C TYR A 180 11.67 4.02 1.53
N VAL A 181 10.57 4.32 0.83
CA VAL A 181 9.20 4.20 1.33
C VAL A 181 8.35 3.46 0.31
N VAL A 182 7.61 2.47 0.78
CA VAL A 182 6.69 1.66 -0.04
C VAL A 182 5.26 1.95 0.37
N HIS A 183 4.40 2.23 -0.60
CA HIS A 183 2.96 2.35 -0.43
C HIS A 183 2.28 1.13 -1.03
N LEU A 184 1.38 0.50 -0.27
CA LEU A 184 0.57 -0.64 -0.68
C LEU A 184 -0.90 -0.30 -0.45
N LEU A 185 -1.76 -0.43 -1.49
CA LEU A 185 -3.19 -0.13 -1.41
C LEU A 185 -4.03 -1.25 -2.03
N GLY A 186 -5.28 -1.34 -1.61
CA GLY A 186 -6.26 -2.22 -2.24
C GLY A 186 -6.27 -3.64 -1.68
N PHE A 187 -5.60 -3.89 -0.56
CA PHE A 187 -5.60 -5.18 0.12
C PHE A 187 -6.19 -5.06 1.54
N CYS A 188 -6.44 -6.16 2.20
CA CYS A 188 -6.85 -6.18 3.60
C CYS A 188 -5.60 -6.15 4.49
N VAL A 189 -5.32 -4.99 5.09
CA VAL A 189 -4.22 -4.86 6.05
C VAL A 189 -4.57 -5.64 7.32
N ASP A 190 -3.57 -6.29 7.92
CA ASP A 190 -3.72 -7.06 9.15
C ASP A 190 -4.34 -6.20 10.26
N ALA A 191 -5.41 -6.69 10.89
CA ALA A 191 -6.17 -5.95 11.88
C ALA A 191 -5.33 -5.57 13.10
N ASN A 192 -4.41 -6.44 13.53
CA ASN A 192 -3.51 -6.16 14.65
C ASN A 192 -2.46 -5.09 14.27
N LEU A 193 -2.02 -5.03 13.01
CA LEU A 193 -1.16 -3.95 12.53
C LEU A 193 -1.89 -2.60 12.55
N VAL A 194 -3.12 -2.58 12.04
CA VAL A 194 -3.97 -1.37 12.07
C VAL A 194 -4.22 -0.94 13.52
N GLY A 195 -4.55 -1.88 14.41
CA GLY A 195 -4.73 -1.62 15.85
C GLY A 195 -3.48 -1.06 16.51
N ALA A 196 -2.30 -1.66 16.24
CA ALA A 196 -1.02 -1.18 16.74
C ALA A 196 -0.70 0.23 16.25
N TYR A 197 -0.99 0.54 14.97
CA TYR A 197 -0.82 1.89 14.42
C TYR A 197 -1.78 2.91 15.08
N ARG A 198 -3.05 2.58 15.18
CA ARG A 198 -4.08 3.45 15.82
C ARG A 198 -3.75 3.76 17.28
N ALA A 199 -3.15 2.83 17.99
CA ALA A 199 -2.69 3.05 19.37
C ALA A 199 -1.57 4.11 19.50
N GLN A 200 -0.86 4.43 18.42
CA GLN A 200 0.20 5.45 18.38
C GLN A 200 -0.33 6.83 17.90
N VAL A 201 -1.61 6.90 17.51
CA VAL A 201 -2.23 8.09 16.91
C VAL A 201 -3.35 8.59 17.81
N ALA A 202 -3.34 9.89 18.14
CA ALA A 202 -4.42 10.55 18.83
C ALA A 202 -4.89 11.77 18.01
N ASN A 203 -6.20 11.87 17.77
CA ASN A 203 -6.80 12.96 16.96
C ASN A 203 -6.13 13.12 15.58
N GLY A 204 -5.83 12.01 14.90
CA GLY A 204 -5.15 11.99 13.61
C GLY A 204 -3.67 12.41 13.67
N ARG A 205 -3.09 12.53 14.87
CA ARG A 205 -1.68 12.93 15.07
C ARG A 205 -0.91 11.84 15.80
N ARG A 206 0.36 11.70 15.51
CA ARG A 206 1.26 10.80 16.24
C ARG A 206 1.51 11.34 17.65
N ALA A 207 1.22 10.54 18.66
CA ALA A 207 1.19 10.98 20.05
C ALA A 207 2.35 10.43 20.89
N THR A 208 2.98 9.32 20.49
CA THR A 208 3.85 8.55 21.39
C THR A 208 5.34 8.61 21.05
N GLY A 209 5.74 9.19 19.94
CA GLY A 209 7.12 9.13 19.43
C GLY A 209 7.56 7.72 19.00
N GLN A 210 6.60 6.81 18.84
CA GLN A 210 6.81 5.42 18.45
C GLN A 210 5.85 5.06 17.30
N LEU A 211 6.22 4.07 16.50
CA LEU A 211 5.36 3.51 15.46
C LEU A 211 5.53 1.99 15.40
N PRO A 212 4.51 1.26 14.90
CA PRO A 212 4.63 -0.15 14.63
C PRO A 212 5.70 -0.42 13.59
N ALA A 213 6.23 -1.62 13.62
CA ALA A 213 7.27 -2.06 12.72
C ALA A 213 7.02 -3.48 12.25
N VAL A 214 7.53 -3.78 11.06
CA VAL A 214 7.40 -5.10 10.44
C VAL A 214 8.77 -5.75 10.29
N ARG A 215 8.79 -7.06 10.48
CA ARG A 215 9.99 -7.89 10.31
C ARG A 215 10.13 -8.34 8.87
N SER A 216 11.32 -8.80 8.52
CA SER A 216 11.55 -9.45 7.24
C SER A 216 10.55 -10.61 7.04
N HIS A 217 9.97 -10.70 5.86
CA HIS A 217 8.98 -11.73 5.48
C HIS A 217 7.73 -11.80 6.40
N GLN A 218 7.45 -10.77 7.18
CA GLN A 218 6.24 -10.75 7.99
C GLN A 218 5.01 -10.50 7.11
N GLN A 219 3.97 -11.31 7.30
CA GLN A 219 2.69 -11.06 6.67
C GLN A 219 2.07 -9.78 7.24
N VAL A 220 1.67 -8.88 6.35
CA VAL A 220 1.07 -7.58 6.70
C VAL A 220 -0.40 -7.48 6.33
N GLY A 221 -0.94 -8.54 5.74
CA GLY A 221 -2.35 -8.61 5.37
C GLY A 221 -2.65 -9.70 4.35
N THR A 222 -3.79 -9.57 3.69
CA THR A 222 -4.27 -10.50 2.66
C THR A 222 -4.85 -9.75 1.47
N ALA A 223 -4.70 -10.31 0.28
CA ALA A 223 -5.30 -9.76 -0.92
C ALA A 223 -6.83 -9.77 -0.85
N SER A 224 -7.44 -8.65 -1.22
CA SER A 224 -8.91 -8.48 -1.23
C SER A 224 -9.60 -9.14 -2.42
N GLY A 225 -8.82 -9.52 -3.44
CA GLY A 225 -9.30 -9.92 -4.77
C GLY A 225 -9.32 -8.78 -5.79
N GLU A 226 -9.10 -7.55 -5.33
CA GLU A 226 -8.79 -6.41 -6.19
C GLU A 226 -7.28 -6.38 -6.48
N PRO A 227 -6.84 -5.76 -7.58
CA PRO A 227 -5.41 -5.58 -7.84
C PRO A 227 -4.74 -4.78 -6.71
N LEU A 228 -3.58 -5.26 -6.25
CA LEU A 228 -2.77 -4.58 -5.25
C LEU A 228 -2.00 -3.43 -5.90
N VAL A 229 -2.21 -2.21 -5.44
CA VAL A 229 -1.46 -1.04 -5.91
C VAL A 229 -0.14 -0.92 -5.16
N ILE A 230 0.94 -0.72 -5.90
CA ILE A 230 2.31 -0.56 -5.40
C ILE A 230 2.88 0.77 -5.91
N ALA A 231 3.42 1.58 -5.00
CA ALA A 231 4.28 2.70 -5.33
C ALA A 231 5.50 2.70 -4.42
N ILE A 232 6.61 3.22 -4.93
CA ILE A 232 7.87 3.30 -4.18
C ILE A 232 8.47 4.69 -4.31
N ARG A 233 9.07 5.16 -3.23
CA ARG A 233 9.79 6.43 -3.15
C ARG A 233 11.20 6.19 -2.63
N ASP A 234 12.15 7.00 -3.07
CA ASP A 234 13.43 7.20 -2.40
C ASP A 234 13.64 8.69 -2.16
N ARG A 235 13.98 9.05 -0.92
CA ARG A 235 14.22 10.44 -0.49
C ARG A 235 13.14 11.42 -0.93
N GLY A 236 11.88 10.97 -0.85
CA GLY A 236 10.70 11.76 -1.20
C GLY A 236 10.26 11.68 -2.65
N GLY A 237 11.15 11.40 -3.59
CA GLY A 237 10.81 11.23 -5.01
C GLY A 237 10.19 9.85 -5.30
N PHE A 238 9.15 9.80 -6.11
CA PHE A 238 8.62 8.53 -6.61
C PHE A 238 9.55 7.96 -7.68
N LEU A 239 9.59 6.63 -7.75
CA LEU A 239 10.37 5.85 -8.70
C LEU A 239 9.45 4.95 -9.51
N ASP A 240 9.93 4.45 -10.66
CA ASP A 240 9.18 3.49 -11.47
C ASP A 240 9.18 2.11 -10.79
N PRO A 241 8.01 1.62 -10.31
CA PRO A 241 7.93 0.33 -9.61
C PRO A 241 8.10 -0.87 -10.55
N ARG A 242 8.15 -0.66 -11.87
CA ARG A 242 8.35 -1.70 -12.88
C ARG A 242 9.80 -2.11 -13.05
N SER A 243 10.78 -1.41 -12.44
CA SER A 243 12.19 -1.76 -12.59
C SER A 243 12.48 -3.17 -12.11
N ARG A 244 12.79 -4.08 -13.06
CA ARG A 244 13.09 -5.48 -12.72
C ARG A 244 14.34 -5.58 -11.85
N LYS A 245 15.41 -4.90 -12.26
CA LYS A 245 16.71 -4.98 -11.57
C LYS A 245 16.68 -4.41 -10.15
N ASP A 246 15.80 -3.44 -9.87
CA ASP A 246 15.78 -2.76 -8.56
C ASP A 246 14.80 -3.41 -7.58
N TRP A 247 13.66 -3.88 -8.06
CA TRP A 247 12.56 -4.30 -7.18
C TRP A 247 12.13 -5.75 -7.31
N TRP A 248 12.53 -6.47 -8.40
CA TRP A 248 11.96 -7.78 -8.74
C TRP A 248 13.03 -8.84 -8.97
N GLN A 249 14.16 -8.78 -8.28
CA GLN A 249 15.26 -9.74 -8.35
C GLN A 249 15.01 -11.00 -7.52
#